data_4b53da9102def2373cf0b469086252d5
#
_entry.id   4b53da9102def2373cf0b469086252d5
#
_cell.length_a   1.000
_cell.length_b   1.000
_cell.length_c   1.000
_cell.angle_alpha   90.00
_cell.angle_beta   90.00
_cell.angle_gamma   90.00
#
_symmetry.space_group_name_H-M   'P 1'
#
loop_
_entity.id
_entity.type
_entity.pdbx_description
1 polymer ?
#
loop_
_entity_poly.entity_id
_entity_poly.type
_entity_poly.pdbx_seq_one_letter_code
_entity_poly.pdbx_strand_id
1 'polypeptide(L)'
;MNKLINFAPERYHEGLYGAMFVGPAIFLLGLFLLYPALRTIYLSFFDKRGNNFIGLENYAWSFSDQAMLITIRNQVIWLVGVVSLVILFGLVVGYISDRLKKGEAFFKSIIFMPMAISAVGSSAIFKFIYEYRPPPLTQIGLINGLRVGVGTDVNGNQCGNNVTLDDGTKLDYVNEGCLKPIGWIQQRDMTNLPSFENISSGDFFSNLFVNFPINTVLLMLVMVWMFTGFAMVVFSAAIKAIPGEIIEAGQIDGASEGKIFMSIVIPYLKTTILVLSLIHISEPTRQV
;
A
#
# COMPACT_ATOMS: atom_id res chain seq x y z
N MET A 1 13.82 -6.90 63.05
CA MET A 1 13.67 -5.94 61.97
C MET A 1 12.90 -6.53 60.77
N ASN A 2 12.07 -7.59 60.95
CA ASN A 2 11.37 -8.32 59.87
C ASN A 2 9.81 -8.30 60.01
N LYS A 3 9.24 -7.35 60.74
CA LYS A 3 7.78 -7.27 60.95
C LYS A 3 7.08 -6.03 60.33
N LEU A 4 7.82 -5.17 59.64
CA LEU A 4 7.23 -3.95 59.04
C LEU A 4 6.97 -4.05 57.52
N ILE A 5 7.30 -5.21 56.90
CA ILE A 5 7.13 -5.37 55.44
C ILE A 5 5.78 -6.01 55.03
N ASN A 6 4.98 -6.48 55.98
CA ASN A 6 3.75 -7.24 55.72
C ASN A 6 2.44 -6.43 55.79
N PHE A 7 2.44 -5.12 55.63
CA PHE A 7 1.23 -4.31 55.67
C PHE A 7 0.75 -3.75 54.30
N ALA A 8 1.45 -4.06 53.20
CA ALA A 8 0.87 -3.75 51.90
C ALA A 8 0.17 -5.00 51.37
N PRO A 9 -1.13 -4.94 51.01
CA PRO A 9 -1.82 -6.07 50.41
C PRO A 9 -1.09 -6.51 49.15
N GLU A 10 -0.98 -7.81 48.91
CA GLU A 10 -0.23 -8.42 47.80
C GLU A 10 -0.53 -7.79 46.41
N ARG A 11 -1.74 -7.31 46.22
CA ARG A 11 -2.15 -6.56 45.03
C ARG A 11 -1.33 -5.29 44.74
N TYR A 12 -0.78 -4.62 45.74
CA TYR A 12 0.04 -3.43 45.55
C TYR A 12 1.46 -3.75 45.04
N HIS A 13 1.99 -4.91 45.41
CA HIS A 13 3.31 -5.35 44.94
C HIS A 13 3.25 -5.79 43.45
N GLU A 14 2.21 -6.49 43.05
CA GLU A 14 2.01 -6.85 41.63
C GLU A 14 1.82 -5.62 40.75
N GLY A 15 1.04 -4.62 41.20
CA GLY A 15 0.87 -3.36 40.46
C GLY A 15 2.14 -2.53 40.37
N LEU A 16 2.98 -2.52 41.40
CA LEU A 16 4.24 -1.78 41.40
C LEU A 16 5.28 -2.42 40.49
N TYR A 17 5.40 -3.75 40.48
CA TYR A 17 6.26 -4.47 39.54
C TYR A 17 5.79 -4.27 38.09
N GLY A 18 4.48 -4.35 37.84
CA GLY A 18 3.91 -4.05 36.53
C GLY A 18 4.23 -2.63 36.07
N ALA A 19 4.08 -1.64 36.95
CA ALA A 19 4.41 -0.25 36.65
C ALA A 19 5.92 -0.03 36.41
N MET A 20 6.79 -0.72 37.10
CA MET A 20 8.25 -0.65 36.86
C MET A 20 8.65 -1.22 35.48
N PHE A 21 7.99 -2.29 35.01
CA PHE A 21 8.28 -2.87 33.70
C PHE A 21 7.66 -2.07 32.55
N VAL A 22 6.43 -1.61 32.72
CA VAL A 22 5.67 -0.91 31.64
C VAL A 22 5.92 0.61 31.70
N GLY A 23 6.27 1.14 32.88
CA GLY A 23 6.49 2.57 33.11
C GLY A 23 7.45 3.24 32.13
N PRO A 24 8.65 2.71 31.90
CA PRO A 24 9.59 3.29 30.92
C PRO A 24 9.02 3.35 29.51
N ALA A 25 8.30 2.32 29.07
CA ALA A 25 7.66 2.30 27.75
C ALA A 25 6.55 3.34 27.65
N ILE A 26 5.66 3.43 28.66
CA ILE A 26 4.61 4.45 28.72
C ILE A 26 5.21 5.86 28.77
N PHE A 27 6.28 6.06 29.54
CA PHE A 27 6.96 7.35 29.61
C PHE A 27 7.51 7.77 28.25
N LEU A 28 8.18 6.87 27.52
CA LEU A 28 8.71 7.16 26.19
C LEU A 28 7.58 7.42 25.19
N LEU A 29 6.51 6.63 25.20
CA LEU A 29 5.33 6.88 24.37
C LEU A 29 4.67 8.23 24.73
N GLY A 30 4.57 8.55 25.99
CA GLY A 30 4.04 9.85 26.47
C GLY A 30 4.89 11.02 25.95
N LEU A 31 6.22 10.90 26.06
CA LEU A 31 7.14 11.97 25.67
C LEU A 31 7.26 12.13 24.15
N PHE A 32 7.38 11.04 23.41
CA PHE A 32 7.67 11.11 21.97
C PHE A 32 6.45 11.00 21.06
N LEU A 33 5.32 10.52 21.56
CA LEU A 33 4.10 10.38 20.78
C LEU A 33 2.98 11.29 21.31
N LEU A 34 2.62 11.14 22.59
CA LEU A 34 1.47 11.84 23.14
C LEU A 34 1.72 13.34 23.28
N TYR A 35 2.87 13.75 23.84
CA TYR A 35 3.21 15.16 23.99
C TYR A 35 3.27 15.93 22.66
N PRO A 36 3.97 15.46 21.60
CA PRO A 36 3.96 16.14 20.30
C PRO A 36 2.55 16.16 19.67
N ALA A 37 1.76 15.09 19.80
CA ALA A 37 0.40 15.06 19.30
C ALA A 37 -0.49 16.12 19.97
N LEU A 38 -0.49 16.18 21.29
CA LEU A 38 -1.24 17.19 22.05
C LEU A 38 -0.76 18.62 21.72
N ARG A 39 0.54 18.81 21.61
CA ARG A 39 1.12 20.10 21.21
C ARG A 39 0.69 20.51 19.79
N THR A 40 0.66 19.57 18.86
CA THR A 40 0.18 19.84 17.49
C THR A 40 -1.29 20.24 17.48
N ILE A 41 -2.14 19.53 18.25
CA ILE A 41 -3.56 19.88 18.43
C ILE A 41 -3.68 21.29 19.04
N TYR A 42 -2.90 21.60 20.07
CA TYR A 42 -2.89 22.92 20.67
C TYR A 42 -2.49 24.01 19.68
N LEU A 43 -1.35 23.81 18.96
CA LEU A 43 -0.84 24.77 17.98
C LEU A 43 -1.76 24.94 16.77
N SER A 44 -2.62 23.96 16.46
CA SER A 44 -3.56 24.08 15.33
C SER A 44 -4.60 25.18 15.51
N PHE A 45 -4.79 25.68 16.74
CA PHE A 45 -5.66 26.81 17.03
C PHE A 45 -4.95 28.17 16.96
N PHE A 46 -3.65 28.18 16.65
CA PHE A 46 -2.83 29.39 16.56
C PHE A 46 -2.39 29.66 15.12
N ASP A 47 -1.92 30.88 14.87
CA ASP A 47 -1.35 31.29 13.59
C ASP A 47 -0.06 30.51 13.27
N LYS A 48 0.48 30.70 12.04
CA LYS A 48 1.72 30.02 11.58
C LYS A 48 2.94 30.25 12.49
N ARG A 49 2.94 31.31 13.30
CA ARG A 49 4.03 31.65 14.22
C ARG A 49 3.76 31.17 15.63
N GLY A 50 2.54 30.69 15.92
CA GLY A 50 2.12 30.26 17.24
C GLY A 50 1.88 31.39 18.24
N ASN A 51 1.75 32.65 17.77
CA ASN A 51 1.65 33.82 18.63
C ASN A 51 0.22 34.27 18.87
N ASN A 52 -0.66 34.15 17.88
CA ASN A 52 -2.02 34.62 17.95
C ASN A 52 -3.00 33.45 17.94
N PHE A 53 -3.96 33.47 18.86
CA PHE A 53 -5.05 32.47 18.85
C PHE A 53 -6.05 32.85 17.75
N ILE A 54 -6.22 31.99 16.76
CA ILE A 54 -7.12 32.17 15.62
C ILE A 54 -8.30 31.19 15.61
N GLY A 55 -8.45 30.37 16.68
CA GLY A 55 -9.54 29.43 16.79
C GLY A 55 -9.55 28.36 15.69
N LEU A 56 -10.67 28.22 15.00
CA LEU A 56 -10.86 27.19 13.95
C LEU A 56 -10.52 27.67 12.53
N GLU A 57 -9.88 28.80 12.36
CA GLU A 57 -9.59 29.38 11.04
C GLU A 57 -8.69 28.48 10.19
N ASN A 58 -7.68 27.83 10.79
CA ASN A 58 -6.85 26.85 10.11
C ASN A 58 -7.67 25.66 9.57
N TYR A 59 -8.65 25.20 10.32
CA TYR A 59 -9.53 24.10 9.90
C TYR A 59 -10.48 24.55 8.80
N ALA A 60 -11.07 25.73 8.91
CA ALA A 60 -11.92 26.30 7.86
C ALA A 60 -11.13 26.45 6.54
N TRP A 61 -9.90 26.94 6.60
CA TRP A 61 -9.01 26.99 5.45
C TRP A 61 -8.74 25.58 4.88
N SER A 62 -8.40 24.59 5.73
CA SER A 62 -8.08 23.23 5.28
C SER A 62 -9.24 22.56 4.54
N PHE A 63 -10.49 22.85 4.92
CA PHE A 63 -11.67 22.31 4.25
C PHE A 63 -12.20 23.16 3.09
N SER A 64 -11.65 24.35 2.86
CA SER A 64 -12.01 25.23 1.74
C SER A 64 -10.93 25.28 0.65
N ASP A 65 -9.67 25.00 0.99
CA ASP A 65 -8.57 25.02 0.05
C ASP A 65 -8.60 23.79 -0.89
N GLN A 66 -8.63 24.05 -2.19
CA GLN A 66 -8.75 22.99 -3.20
C GLN A 66 -7.57 22.01 -3.19
N ALA A 67 -6.34 22.49 -2.96
CA ALA A 67 -5.17 21.64 -2.92
C ALA A 67 -5.21 20.69 -1.70
N MET A 68 -5.70 21.19 -0.57
CA MET A 68 -5.88 20.39 0.65
C MET A 68 -6.96 19.32 0.45
N LEU A 69 -8.09 19.67 -0.16
CA LEU A 69 -9.17 18.72 -0.45
C LEU A 69 -8.70 17.61 -1.41
N ILE A 70 -7.92 17.96 -2.45
CA ILE A 70 -7.32 16.98 -3.35
C ILE A 70 -6.38 16.05 -2.59
N THR A 71 -5.57 16.58 -1.68
CA THR A 71 -4.64 15.79 -0.85
C THR A 71 -5.38 14.83 0.06
N ILE A 72 -6.43 15.29 0.75
CA ILE A 72 -7.28 14.44 1.60
C ILE A 72 -7.92 13.33 0.78
N ARG A 73 -8.50 13.67 -0.38
CA ARG A 73 -9.09 12.68 -1.31
C ARG A 73 -8.06 11.62 -1.70
N ASN A 74 -6.89 12.04 -2.15
CA ASN A 74 -5.84 11.13 -2.58
C ASN A 74 -5.36 10.22 -1.43
N GLN A 75 -5.28 10.76 -0.21
CA GLN A 75 -4.92 9.97 0.97
C GLN A 75 -5.98 8.92 1.31
N VAL A 76 -7.27 9.25 1.19
CA VAL A 76 -8.36 8.29 1.40
C VAL A 76 -8.31 7.18 0.35
N ILE A 77 -8.13 7.53 -0.94
CA ILE A 77 -8.00 6.55 -2.02
C ILE A 77 -6.77 5.65 -1.81
N TRP A 78 -5.65 6.23 -1.43
CA TRP A 78 -4.43 5.49 -1.08
C TRP A 78 -4.69 4.48 0.04
N LEU A 79 -5.25 4.95 1.15
CA LEU A 79 -5.52 4.13 2.31
C LEU A 79 -6.45 2.95 1.98
N VAL A 80 -7.60 3.25 1.39
CA VAL A 80 -8.59 2.22 1.03
C VAL A 80 -8.04 1.29 -0.04
N GLY A 81 -7.37 1.82 -1.06
CA GLY A 81 -6.83 1.05 -2.18
C GLY A 81 -5.73 0.08 -1.76
N VAL A 82 -4.70 0.57 -1.06
CA VAL A 82 -3.57 -0.28 -0.63
C VAL A 82 -4.04 -1.34 0.35
N VAL A 83 -4.80 -0.95 1.39
CA VAL A 83 -5.27 -1.89 2.41
C VAL A 83 -6.14 -2.99 1.80
N SER A 84 -7.11 -2.62 0.95
CA SER A 84 -8.00 -3.59 0.31
C SER A 84 -7.25 -4.55 -0.62
N LEU A 85 -6.30 -4.04 -1.40
CA LEU A 85 -5.52 -4.87 -2.32
C LEU A 85 -4.56 -5.79 -1.58
N VAL A 86 -3.88 -5.32 -0.53
CA VAL A 86 -2.98 -6.14 0.29
C VAL A 86 -3.75 -7.26 0.96
N ILE A 87 -4.93 -6.96 1.54
CA ILE A 87 -5.79 -7.97 2.16
C ILE A 87 -6.27 -8.98 1.12
N LEU A 88 -6.76 -8.49 -0.02
CA LEU A 88 -7.27 -9.35 -1.10
C LEU A 88 -6.18 -10.29 -1.62
N PHE A 89 -5.03 -9.75 -2.04
CA PHE A 89 -3.94 -10.56 -2.58
C PHE A 89 -3.31 -11.45 -1.51
N GLY A 90 -3.11 -10.93 -0.29
CA GLY A 90 -2.59 -11.72 0.84
C GLY A 90 -3.49 -12.92 1.18
N LEU A 91 -4.80 -12.71 1.22
CA LEU A 91 -5.78 -13.77 1.49
C LEU A 91 -5.80 -14.81 0.36
N VAL A 92 -5.89 -14.35 -0.90
CA VAL A 92 -5.93 -15.25 -2.07
C VAL A 92 -4.65 -16.08 -2.15
N VAL A 93 -3.50 -15.43 -2.05
CA VAL A 93 -2.20 -16.10 -2.15
C VAL A 93 -1.98 -17.03 -0.92
N GLY A 94 -2.38 -16.61 0.28
CA GLY A 94 -2.33 -17.43 1.49
C GLY A 94 -3.16 -18.72 1.33
N TYR A 95 -4.40 -18.57 0.89
CA TYR A 95 -5.31 -19.69 0.67
C TYR A 95 -4.80 -20.67 -0.40
N ILE A 96 -4.28 -20.16 -1.52
CA ILE A 96 -3.71 -20.99 -2.59
C ILE A 96 -2.44 -21.69 -2.10
N SER A 97 -1.56 -20.97 -1.39
CA SER A 97 -0.28 -21.51 -0.91
C SER A 97 -0.48 -22.67 0.07
N ASP A 98 -1.51 -22.60 0.92
CA ASP A 98 -1.81 -23.66 1.90
C ASP A 98 -2.33 -24.98 1.27
N ARG A 99 -2.78 -24.93 0.01
CA ARG A 99 -3.21 -26.10 -0.76
C ARG A 99 -2.10 -26.81 -1.52
N LEU A 100 -0.90 -26.22 -1.55
CA LEU A 100 0.24 -26.84 -2.22
C LEU A 100 0.73 -28.04 -1.42
N LYS A 101 0.62 -29.25 -2.00
CA LYS A 101 1.09 -30.49 -1.38
C LYS A 101 2.62 -30.55 -1.25
N LYS A 102 3.35 -29.87 -2.11
CA LYS A 102 4.83 -29.81 -2.13
C LYS A 102 5.29 -28.40 -2.43
N GLY A 103 6.35 -27.95 -1.77
CA GLY A 103 6.97 -26.65 -2.05
C GLY A 103 6.28 -25.44 -1.39
N GLU A 104 5.32 -25.65 -0.48
CA GLU A 104 4.62 -24.57 0.25
C GLU A 104 5.60 -23.55 0.85
N ALA A 105 6.61 -24.01 1.60
CA ALA A 105 7.58 -23.16 2.25
C ALA A 105 8.42 -22.33 1.24
N PHE A 106 8.80 -22.95 0.12
CA PHE A 106 9.55 -22.28 -0.94
C PHE A 106 8.73 -21.15 -1.61
N PHE A 107 7.47 -21.43 -1.94
CA PHE A 107 6.55 -20.43 -2.51
C PHE A 107 6.33 -19.26 -1.55
N LYS A 108 6.06 -19.56 -0.28
CA LYS A 108 5.87 -18.53 0.76
C LYS A 108 7.13 -17.68 0.95
N SER A 109 8.31 -18.29 0.90
CA SER A 109 9.58 -17.55 1.01
C SER A 109 9.79 -16.58 -0.15
N ILE A 110 9.48 -16.99 -1.39
CA ILE A 110 9.61 -16.11 -2.57
C ILE A 110 8.64 -14.93 -2.47
N ILE A 111 7.38 -15.18 -2.10
CA ILE A 111 6.36 -14.12 -2.02
C ILE A 111 6.60 -13.19 -0.84
N PHE A 112 7.24 -13.68 0.22
CA PHE A 112 7.62 -12.88 1.38
C PHE A 112 8.91 -12.07 1.16
N MET A 113 9.76 -12.47 0.19
CA MET A 113 11.05 -11.84 -0.09
C MET A 113 11.01 -10.31 -0.28
N PRO A 114 10.00 -9.73 -0.99
CA PRO A 114 9.91 -8.28 -1.16
C PRO A 114 9.94 -7.51 0.17
N MET A 115 9.32 -8.03 1.22
CA MET A 115 9.31 -7.39 2.53
C MET A 115 10.69 -7.37 3.20
N ALA A 116 11.57 -8.33 2.89
CA ALA A 116 12.94 -8.36 3.40
C ALA A 116 13.83 -7.30 2.73
N ILE A 117 13.42 -6.75 1.58
CA ILE A 117 14.13 -5.69 0.89
C ILE A 117 13.79 -4.36 1.60
N SER A 118 14.80 -3.54 1.87
CA SER A 118 14.56 -2.22 2.46
C SER A 118 13.70 -1.34 1.54
N ALA A 119 12.91 -0.43 2.11
CA ALA A 119 12.11 0.53 1.33
C ALA A 119 12.96 1.33 0.34
N VAL A 120 14.21 1.66 0.70
CA VAL A 120 15.16 2.34 -0.19
C VAL A 120 15.54 1.44 -1.36
N GLY A 121 15.83 0.16 -1.10
CA GLY A 121 16.12 -0.83 -2.15
C GLY A 121 14.93 -1.01 -3.10
N SER A 122 13.73 -1.14 -2.57
CA SER A 122 12.51 -1.24 -3.38
C SER A 122 12.31 0.01 -4.25
N SER A 123 12.49 1.21 -3.70
CA SER A 123 12.36 2.44 -4.46
C SER A 123 13.37 2.54 -5.61
N ALA A 124 14.61 2.08 -5.40
CA ALA A 124 15.61 2.02 -6.46
C ALA A 124 15.22 1.04 -7.58
N ILE A 125 14.75 -0.16 -7.24
CA ILE A 125 14.27 -1.16 -8.22
C ILE A 125 13.13 -0.58 -9.05
N PHE A 126 12.12 -0.01 -8.41
CA PHE A 126 10.95 0.53 -9.12
C PHE A 126 11.28 1.81 -9.89
N LYS A 127 12.26 2.60 -9.47
CA LYS A 127 12.79 3.71 -10.26
C LYS A 127 13.29 3.21 -11.62
N PHE A 128 14.06 2.11 -11.66
CA PHE A 128 14.50 1.51 -12.92
C PHE A 128 13.34 0.91 -13.73
N ILE A 129 12.36 0.29 -13.09
CA ILE A 129 11.18 -0.28 -13.77
C ILE A 129 10.38 0.83 -14.47
N TYR A 130 10.18 1.98 -13.80
CA TYR A 130 9.39 3.10 -14.28
C TYR A 130 10.21 4.19 -14.99
N GLU A 131 11.51 3.94 -15.23
CA GLU A 131 12.40 4.93 -15.85
C GLU A 131 11.82 5.42 -17.18
N TYR A 132 11.87 6.73 -17.36
CA TYR A 132 11.51 7.41 -18.59
C TYR A 132 12.66 8.26 -19.06
N ARG A 133 13.01 8.13 -20.32
CA ARG A 133 13.97 8.99 -20.98
C ARG A 133 13.27 9.77 -22.08
N PRO A 134 13.45 11.12 -22.12
CA PRO A 134 12.86 11.89 -23.19
C PRO A 134 13.48 11.53 -24.54
N PRO A 135 12.71 11.57 -25.64
CA PRO A 135 13.25 11.40 -26.99
C PRO A 135 14.40 12.38 -27.27
N PRO A 136 15.44 11.98 -28.00
CA PRO A 136 15.64 10.74 -28.76
C PRO A 136 16.35 9.61 -27.97
N LEU A 137 16.40 9.65 -26.66
CA LEU A 137 17.14 8.68 -25.85
C LEU A 137 16.45 7.32 -25.79
N THR A 138 17.25 6.25 -25.84
CA THR A 138 16.78 4.87 -25.70
C THR A 138 16.11 4.64 -24.35
N GLN A 139 14.94 4.00 -24.33
CA GLN A 139 14.23 3.65 -23.10
C GLN A 139 14.91 2.46 -22.42
N ILE A 140 15.33 2.66 -21.19
CA ILE A 140 15.92 1.59 -20.34
C ILE A 140 14.95 1.06 -19.28
N GLY A 141 13.89 1.82 -18.97
CA GLY A 141 12.86 1.39 -18.05
C GLY A 141 12.11 0.18 -18.58
N LEU A 142 11.90 -0.83 -17.71
CA LEU A 142 11.29 -2.10 -18.12
C LEU A 142 9.93 -1.88 -18.82
N ILE A 143 9.05 -1.06 -18.24
CA ILE A 143 7.71 -0.85 -18.79
C ILE A 143 7.78 -0.05 -20.09
N ASN A 144 8.57 1.01 -20.13
CA ASN A 144 8.72 1.80 -21.36
C ASN A 144 9.48 1.02 -22.44
N GLY A 145 10.48 0.23 -22.08
CA GLY A 145 11.19 -0.65 -23.01
C GLY A 145 10.26 -1.68 -23.65
N LEU A 146 9.41 -2.32 -22.86
CA LEU A 146 8.39 -3.25 -23.37
C LEU A 146 7.34 -2.51 -24.22
N ARG A 147 6.86 -1.34 -23.77
CA ARG A 147 5.84 -0.56 -24.47
C ARG A 147 6.31 -0.10 -25.86
N VAL A 148 7.54 0.41 -25.94
CA VAL A 148 8.12 0.89 -27.20
C VAL A 148 8.58 -0.27 -28.07
N GLY A 149 9.06 -1.36 -27.46
CA GLY A 149 9.57 -2.54 -28.19
C GLY A 149 8.49 -3.47 -28.78
N VAL A 150 7.21 -3.26 -28.40
CA VAL A 150 6.10 -4.12 -28.88
C VAL A 150 5.31 -3.39 -29.96
N GLY A 151 5.19 -4.02 -31.11
CA GLY A 151 4.38 -3.54 -32.23
C GLY A 151 5.18 -3.28 -33.48
N THR A 152 4.48 -2.93 -34.57
CA THR A 152 5.03 -2.50 -35.84
C THR A 152 4.54 -1.09 -36.16
N ASP A 153 5.37 -0.32 -36.85
CA ASP A 153 4.98 0.97 -37.41
C ASP A 153 3.98 0.81 -38.57
N VAL A 154 3.51 1.93 -39.12
CA VAL A 154 2.57 1.95 -40.26
C VAL A 154 3.16 1.32 -41.53
N ASN A 155 4.49 1.14 -41.61
CA ASN A 155 5.23 0.55 -42.73
C ASN A 155 5.56 -0.93 -42.48
N GLY A 156 5.15 -1.52 -41.34
CA GLY A 156 5.40 -2.91 -40.98
C GLY A 156 6.78 -3.18 -40.36
N ASN A 157 7.57 -2.13 -40.01
CA ASN A 157 8.84 -2.29 -39.33
C ASN A 157 8.58 -2.43 -37.81
N GLN A 158 9.38 -3.25 -37.15
CA GLN A 158 9.26 -3.41 -35.69
C GLN A 158 9.56 -2.10 -34.96
N CYS A 159 8.64 -1.70 -34.12
CA CYS A 159 8.89 -0.65 -33.12
C CYS A 159 9.98 -1.13 -32.17
N GLY A 160 11.09 -0.46 -32.11
CA GLY A 160 12.23 -0.91 -31.30
C GLY A 160 13.02 0.25 -30.70
N ASN A 161 13.74 -0.08 -29.66
CA ASN A 161 14.63 0.84 -28.97
C ASN A 161 15.90 1.21 -29.76
N ASN A 162 16.13 0.61 -30.94
CA ASN A 162 17.41 0.71 -31.63
C ASN A 162 17.23 0.83 -33.14
N VAL A 163 16.47 1.79 -33.64
CA VAL A 163 16.50 2.16 -35.04
C VAL A 163 17.67 3.11 -35.26
N THR A 164 18.72 2.60 -35.87
CA THR A 164 19.85 3.44 -36.34
C THR A 164 19.57 3.81 -37.78
N LEU A 165 19.47 5.10 -38.07
CA LEU A 165 19.42 5.61 -39.43
C LEU A 165 20.77 5.42 -40.12
N ASP A 166 20.76 5.43 -41.45
CA ASP A 166 21.98 5.26 -42.31
C ASP A 166 23.05 6.33 -42.01
N ASP A 167 22.69 7.45 -41.40
CA ASP A 167 23.59 8.51 -40.95
C ASP A 167 24.16 8.27 -39.54
N GLY A 168 23.84 7.15 -38.89
CA GLY A 168 24.28 6.83 -37.54
C GLY A 168 23.40 7.43 -36.43
N THR A 169 22.36 8.17 -36.80
CA THR A 169 21.40 8.74 -35.81
C THR A 169 20.48 7.62 -35.30
N LYS A 170 20.48 7.41 -34.00
CA LYS A 170 19.53 6.47 -33.35
C LYS A 170 18.19 7.16 -33.17
N LEU A 171 17.22 6.77 -33.99
CA LEU A 171 15.82 7.20 -33.83
C LEU A 171 15.05 6.12 -33.09
N ASP A 172 14.74 6.40 -31.84
CA ASP A 172 13.87 5.54 -31.03
C ASP A 172 12.42 6.03 -31.17
N TYR A 173 11.48 5.12 -31.46
CA TYR A 173 10.02 5.30 -31.42
C TYR A 173 9.43 6.56 -32.13
N VAL A 174 10.07 7.07 -33.14
CA VAL A 174 9.59 8.24 -33.90
C VAL A 174 8.60 7.86 -35.01
N ASN A 175 8.51 6.60 -35.35
CA ASN A 175 7.67 6.12 -36.45
C ASN A 175 6.17 6.23 -36.09
N GLU A 176 5.36 6.69 -37.05
CA GLU A 176 3.91 6.69 -36.92
C GLU A 176 3.38 5.28 -36.67
N GLY A 177 2.55 5.12 -35.66
CA GLY A 177 2.00 3.83 -35.23
C GLY A 177 2.70 3.18 -34.04
N CYS A 178 3.91 3.60 -33.68
CA CYS A 178 4.60 3.10 -32.50
C CYS A 178 4.08 3.76 -31.20
N LEU A 179 4.04 2.98 -30.13
CA LEU A 179 3.59 3.48 -28.83
C LEU A 179 4.67 4.39 -28.21
N LYS A 180 4.31 5.63 -27.92
CA LYS A 180 5.21 6.59 -27.28
C LYS A 180 5.49 6.20 -25.82
N PRO A 181 6.72 6.43 -25.32
CA PRO A 181 7.03 6.21 -23.92
C PRO A 181 6.25 7.18 -23.02
N ILE A 182 5.99 6.76 -21.81
CA ILE A 182 5.21 7.53 -20.83
C ILE A 182 6.09 7.84 -19.63
N GLY A 183 6.05 9.09 -19.16
CA GLY A 183 6.69 9.50 -17.91
C GLY A 183 5.86 9.08 -16.69
N TRP A 184 5.89 7.80 -16.36
CA TRP A 184 5.03 7.18 -15.35
C TRP A 184 5.02 7.90 -14.01
N ILE A 185 6.18 8.33 -13.52
CA ILE A 185 6.32 9.00 -12.22
C ILE A 185 6.08 10.51 -12.34
N GLN A 186 6.32 11.09 -13.52
CA GLN A 186 6.24 12.52 -13.78
C GLN A 186 4.84 12.98 -14.19
N GLN A 187 4.01 12.04 -14.65
CA GLN A 187 2.67 12.33 -15.12
C GLN A 187 1.70 12.48 -13.94
N ARG A 188 1.14 13.67 -13.79
CA ARG A 188 0.23 14.01 -12.69
C ARG A 188 -1.23 13.64 -12.97
N ASP A 189 -1.61 13.53 -14.24
CA ASP A 189 -3.00 13.37 -14.65
C ASP A 189 -3.25 12.04 -15.34
N MET A 190 -4.29 11.31 -14.91
CA MET A 190 -4.76 10.09 -15.59
C MET A 190 -5.49 10.37 -16.91
N THR A 191 -5.86 11.61 -17.18
CA THR A 191 -6.63 12.02 -18.36
C THR A 191 -5.94 11.77 -19.70
N ASN A 192 -4.62 11.53 -19.70
CA ASN A 192 -3.85 11.24 -20.91
C ASN A 192 -3.69 9.72 -21.20
N LEU A 193 -4.38 8.84 -20.47
CA LEU A 193 -4.45 7.42 -20.81
C LEU A 193 -5.58 7.24 -21.83
N PRO A 194 -5.31 6.68 -23.03
CA PRO A 194 -6.32 6.55 -24.10
C PRO A 194 -7.56 5.74 -23.71
N SER A 195 -7.52 5.02 -22.60
CA SER A 195 -8.62 4.17 -22.12
C SER A 195 -9.64 4.88 -21.21
N PHE A 196 -9.37 6.13 -20.76
CA PHE A 196 -10.24 6.86 -19.83
C PHE A 196 -10.90 8.10 -20.43
N GLU A 197 -10.69 8.34 -21.71
CA GLU A 197 -11.21 9.50 -22.44
C GLU A 197 -12.76 9.52 -22.59
N ASN A 198 -13.42 8.39 -22.34
CA ASN A 198 -14.87 8.22 -22.48
C ASN A 198 -15.65 8.15 -21.16
N ILE A 199 -15.05 8.48 -20.03
CA ILE A 199 -15.81 8.54 -18.77
C ILE A 199 -16.58 9.85 -18.74
N SER A 200 -17.89 9.73 -18.93
CA SER A 200 -18.85 10.84 -18.89
C SER A 200 -18.68 11.66 -17.60
N SER A 201 -18.55 12.97 -17.76
CA SER A 201 -18.28 13.96 -16.70
C SER A 201 -19.44 14.16 -15.69
N GLY A 202 -20.38 13.22 -15.61
CA GLY A 202 -21.58 13.34 -14.77
C GLY A 202 -21.64 12.42 -13.55
N ASP A 203 -20.84 11.36 -13.51
CA ASP A 203 -20.95 10.36 -12.44
C ASP A 203 -20.01 10.66 -11.27
N PHE A 204 -20.48 10.44 -10.05
CA PHE A 204 -19.71 10.58 -8.81
C PHE A 204 -18.37 9.84 -8.87
N PHE A 205 -18.35 8.63 -9.44
CA PHE A 205 -17.13 7.83 -9.60
C PHE A 205 -16.16 8.43 -10.63
N SER A 206 -16.65 9.05 -11.70
CA SER A 206 -15.78 9.71 -12.67
C SER A 206 -15.07 10.91 -12.03
N ASN A 207 -15.80 11.70 -11.25
CA ASN A 207 -15.21 12.83 -10.51
C ASN A 207 -14.22 12.41 -9.41
N LEU A 208 -14.42 11.22 -8.83
CA LEU A 208 -13.49 10.66 -7.83
C LEU A 208 -12.14 10.30 -8.45
N PHE A 209 -12.12 9.83 -9.69
CA PHE A 209 -10.93 9.39 -10.41
C PHE A 209 -10.40 10.42 -11.43
N VAL A 210 -11.18 11.43 -11.79
CA VAL A 210 -10.70 12.56 -12.60
C VAL A 210 -9.56 13.25 -11.87
N ASN A 211 -8.45 13.46 -12.56
CA ASN A 211 -7.22 14.04 -12.00
C ASN A 211 -6.57 13.20 -10.88
N PHE A 212 -6.83 11.87 -10.81
CA PHE A 212 -6.07 11.01 -9.92
C PHE A 212 -4.70 10.70 -10.55
N PRO A 213 -3.58 11.03 -9.88
CA PRO A 213 -2.27 10.94 -10.49
C PRO A 213 -1.84 9.47 -10.66
N ILE A 214 -1.45 9.09 -11.88
CA ILE A 214 -1.01 7.73 -12.20
C ILE A 214 0.20 7.29 -11.37
N ASN A 215 1.07 8.23 -11.01
CA ASN A 215 2.20 7.97 -10.13
C ASN A 215 1.78 7.43 -8.77
N THR A 216 0.65 7.89 -8.23
CA THR A 216 0.09 7.37 -6.97
C THR A 216 -0.32 5.91 -7.11
N VAL A 217 -0.99 5.53 -8.22
CA VAL A 217 -1.36 4.13 -8.48
C VAL A 217 -0.12 3.24 -8.58
N LEU A 218 0.91 3.71 -9.27
CA LEU A 218 2.16 2.96 -9.40
C LEU A 218 2.88 2.77 -8.07
N LEU A 219 2.88 3.79 -7.21
CA LEU A 219 3.40 3.68 -5.86
C LEU A 219 2.56 2.74 -4.99
N MET A 220 1.21 2.76 -5.14
CA MET A 220 0.33 1.79 -4.48
C MET A 220 0.68 0.36 -4.88
N LEU A 221 0.96 0.09 -6.16
CA LEU A 221 1.35 -1.24 -6.62
C LEU A 221 2.66 -1.72 -5.99
N VAL A 222 3.63 -0.81 -5.80
CA VAL A 222 4.88 -1.12 -5.08
C VAL A 222 4.58 -1.54 -3.64
N MET A 223 3.73 -0.78 -2.95
CA MET A 223 3.34 -1.09 -1.56
C MET A 223 2.57 -2.41 -1.47
N VAL A 224 1.62 -2.62 -2.36
CA VAL A 224 0.87 -3.89 -2.43
C VAL A 224 1.83 -5.06 -2.64
N TRP A 225 2.81 -4.93 -3.57
CA TRP A 225 3.82 -5.96 -3.79
C TRP A 225 4.67 -6.25 -2.54
N MET A 226 5.08 -5.22 -1.81
CA MET A 226 5.87 -5.37 -0.59
C MET A 226 5.09 -6.06 0.54
N PHE A 227 3.85 -5.64 0.77
CA PHE A 227 3.08 -6.07 1.95
C PHE A 227 2.22 -7.33 1.73
N THR A 228 1.96 -7.72 0.49
CA THR A 228 1.20 -8.94 0.18
C THR A 228 1.82 -10.19 0.80
N GLY A 229 3.17 -10.28 0.82
CA GLY A 229 3.87 -11.42 1.42
C GLY A 229 3.64 -11.53 2.92
N PHE A 230 3.64 -10.42 3.64
CA PHE A 230 3.32 -10.40 5.07
C PHE A 230 1.87 -10.79 5.32
N ALA A 231 0.94 -10.18 4.61
CA ALA A 231 -0.48 -10.52 4.73
C ALA A 231 -0.75 -11.99 4.42
N MET A 232 -0.09 -12.55 3.38
CA MET A 232 -0.15 -13.97 3.04
C MET A 232 0.25 -14.87 4.22
N VAL A 233 1.37 -14.57 4.89
CA VAL A 233 1.84 -15.39 6.03
C VAL A 233 0.85 -15.33 7.19
N VAL A 234 0.34 -14.14 7.51
CA VAL A 234 -0.63 -13.94 8.59
C VAL A 234 -1.94 -14.68 8.28
N PHE A 235 -2.45 -14.55 7.04
CA PHE A 235 -3.67 -15.28 6.64
C PHE A 235 -3.46 -16.77 6.60
N SER A 236 -2.34 -17.26 6.10
CA SER A 236 -2.00 -18.70 6.12
C SER A 236 -2.00 -19.26 7.54
N ALA A 237 -1.37 -18.55 8.49
CA ALA A 237 -1.39 -18.97 9.89
C ALA A 237 -2.81 -19.00 10.46
N ALA A 238 -3.63 -17.99 10.17
CA ALA A 238 -5.01 -17.90 10.63
C ALA A 238 -5.92 -18.96 9.99
N ILE A 239 -5.72 -19.29 8.71
CA ILE A 239 -6.45 -20.38 8.03
C ILE A 239 -6.11 -21.73 8.66
N LYS A 240 -4.83 -21.99 8.93
CA LYS A 240 -4.40 -23.24 9.58
C LYS A 240 -4.87 -23.39 11.03
N ALA A 241 -5.26 -22.28 11.67
CA ALA A 241 -5.84 -22.30 13.01
C ALA A 241 -7.33 -22.68 13.03
N ILE A 242 -7.98 -22.76 11.87
CA ILE A 242 -9.38 -23.23 11.78
C ILE A 242 -9.40 -24.73 12.06
N PRO A 243 -10.23 -25.21 13.03
CA PRO A 243 -10.37 -26.63 13.29
C PRO A 243 -10.81 -27.39 12.03
N GLY A 244 -10.10 -28.48 11.69
CA GLY A 244 -10.39 -29.30 10.49
C GLY A 244 -11.81 -29.83 10.49
N GLU A 245 -12.33 -30.19 11.66
CA GLU A 245 -13.68 -30.69 11.87
C GLU A 245 -14.77 -29.77 11.30
N ILE A 246 -14.58 -28.45 11.38
CA ILE A 246 -15.53 -27.47 10.84
C ILE A 246 -15.52 -27.50 9.31
N ILE A 247 -14.34 -27.66 8.71
CA ILE A 247 -14.19 -27.72 7.24
C ILE A 247 -14.77 -29.08 6.75
N GLU A 248 -14.46 -30.16 7.43
CA GLU A 248 -14.99 -31.50 7.12
C GLU A 248 -16.51 -31.55 7.23
N ALA A 249 -17.10 -30.97 8.28
CA ALA A 249 -18.56 -30.86 8.42
C ALA A 249 -19.18 -30.14 7.22
N GLY A 250 -18.60 -29.02 6.80
CA GLY A 250 -19.04 -28.30 5.59
C GLY A 250 -18.94 -29.14 4.31
N GLN A 251 -17.92 -30.00 4.20
CA GLN A 251 -17.78 -30.92 3.06
C GLN A 251 -18.85 -32.04 3.10
N ILE A 252 -19.14 -32.58 4.29
CA ILE A 252 -20.20 -33.60 4.49
C ILE A 252 -21.58 -33.03 4.13
N ASP A 253 -21.82 -31.74 4.46
CA ASP A 253 -23.05 -31.03 4.07
C ASP A 253 -23.12 -30.72 2.57
N GLY A 254 -22.14 -31.16 1.77
CA GLY A 254 -22.10 -30.98 0.32
C GLY A 254 -21.75 -29.55 -0.13
N ALA A 255 -21.16 -28.74 0.74
CA ALA A 255 -20.74 -27.43 0.36
C ALA A 255 -19.52 -27.48 -0.59
N SER A 256 -19.58 -26.73 -1.70
CA SER A 256 -18.43 -26.56 -2.59
C SER A 256 -17.28 -25.82 -1.88
N GLU A 257 -16.06 -26.00 -2.35
CA GLU A 257 -14.88 -25.31 -1.78
C GLU A 257 -15.04 -23.79 -1.71
N GLY A 258 -15.62 -23.17 -2.75
CA GLY A 258 -15.91 -21.74 -2.74
C GLY A 258 -16.93 -21.34 -1.68
N LYS A 259 -17.94 -22.21 -1.43
CA LYS A 259 -18.93 -21.98 -0.38
C LYS A 259 -18.31 -22.12 1.01
N ILE A 260 -17.43 -23.10 1.21
CA ILE A 260 -16.66 -23.26 2.45
C ILE A 260 -15.79 -22.02 2.69
N PHE A 261 -15.09 -21.55 1.65
CA PHE A 261 -14.25 -20.35 1.73
C PHE A 261 -15.06 -19.13 2.14
N MET A 262 -16.18 -18.84 1.47
CA MET A 262 -16.98 -17.66 1.74
C MET A 262 -17.77 -17.72 3.05
N SER A 263 -18.30 -18.91 3.42
CA SER A 263 -19.22 -19.06 4.55
C SER A 263 -18.52 -19.49 5.85
N ILE A 264 -17.33 -20.09 5.77
CA ILE A 264 -16.58 -20.55 6.93
C ILE A 264 -15.26 -19.79 7.07
N VAL A 265 -14.40 -19.81 6.05
CA VAL A 265 -13.04 -19.26 6.16
C VAL A 265 -13.07 -17.73 6.33
N ILE A 266 -13.76 -17.00 5.46
CA ILE A 266 -13.81 -15.53 5.54
C ILE A 266 -14.40 -15.02 6.87
N PRO A 267 -15.53 -15.52 7.37
CA PRO A 267 -16.05 -15.10 8.66
C PRO A 267 -15.10 -15.41 9.82
N TYR A 268 -14.40 -16.56 9.79
CA TYR A 268 -13.42 -16.91 10.80
C TYR A 268 -12.22 -15.97 10.80
N LEU A 269 -11.81 -15.49 9.62
CA LEU A 269 -10.70 -14.55 9.44
C LEU A 269 -11.06 -13.09 9.72
N LYS A 270 -12.31 -12.76 10.07
CA LYS A 270 -12.77 -11.39 10.28
C LYS A 270 -11.87 -10.59 11.23
N THR A 271 -11.48 -11.19 12.35
CA THR A 271 -10.58 -10.55 13.32
C THR A 271 -9.19 -10.30 12.73
N THR A 272 -8.64 -11.26 11.99
CA THR A 272 -7.34 -11.12 11.32
C THR A 272 -7.38 -10.05 10.24
N ILE A 273 -8.45 -9.98 9.45
CA ILE A 273 -8.68 -8.92 8.45
C ILE A 273 -8.69 -7.54 9.13
N LEU A 274 -9.40 -7.43 10.27
CA LEU A 274 -9.49 -6.17 11.01
C LEU A 274 -8.13 -5.74 11.57
N VAL A 275 -7.38 -6.67 12.16
CA VAL A 275 -6.03 -6.38 12.68
C VAL A 275 -5.09 -5.97 11.57
N LEU A 276 -5.05 -6.69 10.44
CA LEU A 276 -4.23 -6.32 9.28
C LEU A 276 -4.62 -4.95 8.71
N SER A 277 -5.92 -4.65 8.62
CA SER A 277 -6.41 -3.33 8.21
C SER A 277 -5.84 -2.22 9.09
N LEU A 278 -5.91 -2.40 10.41
CA LEU A 278 -5.40 -1.42 11.38
C LEU A 278 -3.89 -1.23 11.30
N ILE A 279 -3.11 -2.30 11.12
CA ILE A 279 -1.67 -2.22 10.95
C ILE A 279 -1.33 -1.38 9.71
N HIS A 280 -1.95 -1.65 8.56
CA HIS A 280 -1.69 -0.92 7.32
C HIS A 280 -2.20 0.52 7.34
N ILE A 281 -3.25 0.82 8.12
CA ILE A 281 -3.74 2.18 8.35
C ILE A 281 -2.73 3.00 9.16
N SER A 282 -2.06 2.39 10.14
CA SER A 282 -1.11 3.09 11.01
C SER A 282 0.28 3.30 10.40
N GLU A 283 0.69 2.49 9.40
CA GLU A 283 2.02 2.57 8.77
C GLU A 283 2.21 3.74 7.79
N PRO A 284 1.24 4.16 6.96
CA PRO A 284 1.45 5.24 5.99
C PRO A 284 1.87 6.58 6.61
N THR A 285 1.55 6.79 7.89
CA THR A 285 1.88 8.04 8.60
C THR A 285 3.36 8.16 8.97
N ARG A 286 4.16 7.10 8.86
CA ARG A 286 5.60 7.11 9.16
C ARG A 286 6.49 7.49 7.98
N GLN A 287 5.94 7.59 6.76
CA GLN A 287 6.72 7.80 5.53
C GLN A 287 6.62 9.22 4.95
N VAL A 288 5.99 10.13 5.67
CA VAL A 288 5.88 11.54 5.25
C VAL A 288 6.86 12.42 6.00
#